data_509ac117f64e9466acd842202f303628
#
_entry.id   509ac117f64e9466acd842202f303628
#
_cell.length_a   1.000
_cell.length_b   1.000
_cell.length_c   1.000
_cell.angle_alpha   90.00
_cell.angle_beta   90.00
_cell.angle_gamma   90.00
#
_symmetry.space_group_name_H-M   'P 1'
#
loop_
_entity.id
_entity.type
_entity.pdbx_description
1 polymer ?
#
loop_
_entity_poly.entity_id
_entity_poly.type
_entity_poly.pdbx_seq_one_letter_code
_entity_poly.pdbx_strand_id
1 'polypeptide(L)'
;MLRSLSKKNKKIVFGITVFTAISTLYVCIPQKEHSKLAGNSSLNSFKGNTKNTNISTPKSEQTIVVTGTSDDAGVFERPNFLNNTYLFGKPHQDIEKTIQNDSITFVLKNIEKPLYMEFSPSGDENFFSSRIFIQPTDTVKFEIKNNVLRFTGKNAAQNNLYAALEAQTPNYSRFPYNGNLFLYKNGIQSIYEQKQAFLEKYQTENSLSPEFVAIFKKHLKFEYVDNLVSPRTISVQNGKFYVNDYDALPSLIEKEYGTSEVPFNLASYLDNITVNDFQDFSAMRHTNFLKNSLTACIRHYFVKTNAPYFSKEYFIAEKEFIETNFSGEIRDYALGRMIVDYYNKGFAFGLHRIQFMQKNIDEYMASVEGKTTHIKAMETIQKDINTYDFKLSESALNAKMINHLGDTITLQSIFDRSHQRVKVIDFWASWCPPCIKQIKENKPFKDRLSVENNVEWIYLSIDSDKEKWLAKQTELSETLHFRNSYLLLKGNKSSLAKALNVQQIPRYLIVNQQNKVVVNNAPSPNNEEAFEKIVDEIKPSALLTYRE
;
A
#
# COMPACT_ATOMS: atom_id res chain seq x y z
N MET A 1 48.87 41.32 -20.26
CA MET A 1 47.95 41.54 -21.39
C MET A 1 46.63 40.85 -21.10
N LEU A 2 45.69 41.64 -20.66
CA LEU A 2 44.32 41.22 -20.24
C LEU A 2 43.48 41.02 -21.49
N ARG A 3 42.76 39.91 -21.58
CA ARG A 3 41.54 39.81 -22.37
C ARG A 3 40.43 39.19 -21.56
N SER A 4 39.41 39.99 -21.37
CA SER A 4 38.11 39.72 -20.77
C SER A 4 37.37 38.58 -21.49
N LEU A 5 36.78 37.67 -20.72
CA LEU A 5 35.69 36.81 -21.17
C LEU A 5 34.50 36.98 -20.24
N SER A 6 33.43 37.43 -20.86
CA SER A 6 32.13 37.75 -20.34
C SER A 6 31.49 36.60 -19.60
N LYS A 7 31.03 36.85 -18.37
CA LYS A 7 30.15 36.00 -17.59
C LYS A 7 28.75 36.04 -18.18
N LYS A 8 28.28 34.93 -18.75
CA LYS A 8 26.85 34.63 -18.91
C LYS A 8 26.41 33.78 -17.73
N ASN A 9 25.77 34.42 -16.77
CA ASN A 9 25.08 33.75 -15.69
C ASN A 9 23.87 32.96 -16.25
N LYS A 10 24.00 31.66 -16.35
CA LYS A 10 22.85 30.77 -16.41
C LYS A 10 22.38 30.53 -14.98
N LYS A 11 21.30 31.19 -14.57
CA LYS A 11 20.53 30.80 -13.39
C LYS A 11 19.96 29.41 -13.68
N ILE A 12 20.54 28.39 -13.08
CA ILE A 12 19.90 27.07 -12.96
C ILE A 12 18.85 27.22 -11.84
N VAL A 13 17.63 27.39 -12.24
CA VAL A 13 16.48 27.27 -11.34
C VAL A 13 16.33 25.78 -11.04
N PHE A 14 16.78 25.33 -9.88
CA PHE A 14 16.41 24.04 -9.33
C PHE A 14 14.94 24.12 -8.91
N GLY A 15 14.07 23.73 -9.80
CA GLY A 15 12.70 23.38 -9.44
C GLY A 15 12.75 22.09 -8.64
N ILE A 16 12.77 22.19 -7.31
CA ILE A 16 12.55 21.05 -6.42
C ILE A 16 11.05 20.78 -6.46
N THR A 17 10.63 19.90 -7.35
CA THR A 17 9.29 19.32 -7.29
C THR A 17 9.29 18.36 -6.10
N VAL A 18 8.81 18.81 -4.96
CA VAL A 18 8.59 17.97 -3.79
C VAL A 18 7.40 17.07 -4.10
N PHE A 19 7.68 15.87 -4.63
CA PHE A 19 6.72 14.78 -4.58
C PHE A 19 6.69 14.30 -3.13
N THR A 20 5.71 14.75 -2.36
CA THR A 20 5.25 13.96 -1.22
C THR A 20 4.66 12.68 -1.80
N ALA A 21 5.49 11.63 -1.88
CA ALA A 21 5.00 10.31 -2.18
C ALA A 21 4.14 9.88 -0.99
N ILE A 22 2.85 10.21 -1.07
CA ILE A 22 1.84 9.53 -0.28
C ILE A 22 1.91 8.09 -0.77
N SER A 23 2.39 7.19 0.07
CA SER A 23 2.33 5.76 -0.16
C SER A 23 0.88 5.28 -0.03
N THR A 24 0.03 5.80 -0.87
CA THR A 24 -1.29 5.27 -1.16
C THR A 24 -1.10 4.23 -2.25
N LEU A 25 -1.09 2.97 -1.87
CA LEU A 25 -1.32 1.88 -2.80
C LEU A 25 -2.69 2.10 -3.47
N TYR A 26 -2.67 2.80 -4.61
CA TYR A 26 -3.83 2.84 -5.49
C TYR A 26 -3.99 1.45 -6.11
N VAL A 27 -4.92 0.68 -5.60
CA VAL A 27 -5.50 -0.42 -6.36
C VAL A 27 -6.33 0.23 -7.45
N CYS A 28 -5.75 0.44 -8.64
CA CYS A 28 -6.51 0.77 -9.83
C CYS A 28 -7.32 -0.46 -10.24
N ILE A 29 -8.59 -0.49 -9.86
CA ILE A 29 -9.57 -1.41 -10.45
C ILE A 29 -10.01 -0.76 -11.77
N PRO A 30 -9.81 -1.39 -12.93
CA PRO A 30 -10.33 -0.85 -14.18
C PRO A 30 -11.86 -0.92 -14.17
N GLN A 31 -12.51 0.24 -14.25
CA GLN A 31 -13.95 0.30 -14.54
C GLN A 31 -14.17 -0.20 -15.97
N LYS A 32 -14.83 -1.33 -16.12
CA LYS A 32 -15.45 -1.73 -17.38
C LYS A 32 -16.70 -0.89 -17.60
N GLU A 33 -16.70 -0.12 -18.67
CA GLU A 33 -17.92 0.48 -19.21
C GLU A 33 -18.93 -0.61 -19.56
N HIS A 34 -20.10 -0.54 -18.95
CA HIS A 34 -21.27 -1.28 -19.39
C HIS A 34 -22.15 -0.39 -20.26
N SER A 35 -22.19 -0.75 -21.52
CA SER A 35 -23.13 -0.22 -22.51
C SER A 35 -24.58 -0.53 -22.12
N LYS A 36 -25.43 0.46 -22.37
CA LYS A 36 -26.88 0.45 -22.22
C LYS A 36 -27.54 -0.66 -23.06
N LEU A 37 -28.41 -1.40 -22.43
CA LEU A 37 -29.53 -2.04 -23.14
C LEU A 37 -30.81 -1.72 -22.37
N ALA A 38 -31.70 -1.06 -23.10
CA ALA A 38 -33.05 -0.74 -22.67
C ALA A 38 -33.94 -2.00 -22.83
N GLY A 39 -34.81 -2.24 -21.88
CA GLY A 39 -35.85 -3.25 -21.97
C GLY A 39 -37.00 -2.92 -21.04
N ASN A 40 -38.10 -2.46 -21.64
CA ASN A 40 -39.42 -2.27 -21.01
C ASN A 40 -39.99 -3.61 -20.54
N SER A 41 -40.63 -3.64 -19.36
CA SER A 41 -41.97 -4.27 -19.22
C SER A 41 -42.58 -4.06 -17.82
N SER A 42 -43.68 -3.40 -17.82
CA SER A 42 -45.01 -3.71 -17.26
C SER A 42 -45.20 -3.84 -15.75
N LEU A 43 -46.08 -2.94 -15.32
CA LEU A 43 -46.88 -2.92 -14.09
C LEU A 43 -47.50 -4.27 -13.71
N ASN A 44 -47.45 -4.60 -12.42
CA ASN A 44 -48.56 -5.27 -11.76
C ASN A 44 -48.73 -4.73 -10.33
N SER A 45 -49.96 -4.30 -10.11
CA SER A 45 -50.49 -3.78 -8.86
C SER A 45 -50.71 -4.92 -7.84
N PHE A 46 -50.30 -4.72 -6.59
CA PHE A 46 -50.88 -5.39 -5.43
C PHE A 46 -51.27 -4.41 -4.34
N LYS A 47 -52.54 -4.51 -3.93
CA LYS A 47 -53.17 -3.74 -2.86
C LYS A 47 -52.76 -4.26 -1.46
N GLY A 48 -52.47 -3.35 -0.59
CA GLY A 48 -53.04 -3.28 0.76
C GLY A 48 -52.35 -4.09 1.86
N ASN A 49 -51.63 -3.38 2.76
CA ASN A 49 -51.93 -3.47 4.19
C ASN A 49 -51.21 -2.31 4.92
N THR A 50 -52.02 -1.44 5.47
CA THR A 50 -51.60 -0.36 6.37
C THR A 50 -51.04 -0.94 7.67
N LYS A 51 -49.74 -0.86 7.87
CA LYS A 51 -49.10 -0.87 9.19
C LYS A 51 -48.50 0.51 9.43
N ASN A 52 -48.88 1.14 10.52
CA ASN A 52 -48.33 2.35 11.07
C ASN A 52 -46.80 2.25 11.13
N THR A 53 -46.12 2.89 10.19
CA THR A 53 -44.70 3.16 10.31
C THR A 53 -44.57 4.58 10.84
N ASN A 54 -43.99 4.73 12.01
CA ASN A 54 -43.46 5.99 12.51
C ASN A 54 -42.59 6.59 11.39
N ILE A 55 -43.10 7.66 10.78
CA ILE A 55 -42.33 8.49 9.83
C ILE A 55 -41.28 9.18 10.69
N SER A 56 -40.08 8.63 10.72
CA SER A 56 -38.92 9.36 11.15
C SER A 56 -38.77 10.54 10.18
N THR A 57 -38.87 11.77 10.70
CA THR A 57 -38.51 12.98 9.98
C THR A 57 -37.20 12.77 9.23
N PRO A 58 -37.08 13.08 7.94
CA PRO A 58 -35.81 12.95 7.23
C PRO A 58 -34.78 13.79 7.97
N LYS A 59 -33.70 13.14 8.46
CA LYS A 59 -32.52 13.82 8.99
C LYS A 59 -32.08 14.81 7.91
N SER A 60 -32.07 16.11 8.21
CA SER A 60 -31.56 17.12 7.29
C SER A 60 -30.16 16.69 6.87
N GLU A 61 -29.93 16.54 5.57
CA GLU A 61 -28.60 16.19 5.04
C GLU A 61 -27.61 17.24 5.56
N GLN A 62 -26.68 16.81 6.42
CA GLN A 62 -25.62 17.69 6.89
C GLN A 62 -24.61 17.82 5.77
N THR A 63 -24.66 18.96 5.09
CA THR A 63 -23.77 19.29 3.98
C THR A 63 -22.68 20.25 4.42
N ILE A 64 -21.47 20.07 3.89
CA ILE A 64 -20.34 20.96 4.07
C ILE A 64 -20.05 21.61 2.73
N VAL A 65 -19.88 22.92 2.73
CA VAL A 65 -19.57 23.68 1.51
C VAL A 65 -18.10 24.09 1.54
N VAL A 66 -17.35 23.73 0.50
CA VAL A 66 -16.00 24.23 0.24
C VAL A 66 -16.04 25.03 -1.03
N THR A 67 -15.81 26.34 -0.93
CA THR A 67 -15.94 27.24 -2.08
C THR A 67 -14.74 28.17 -2.20
N GLY A 68 -14.35 28.50 -3.42
CA GLY A 68 -13.23 29.40 -3.64
C GLY A 68 -13.07 29.88 -5.07
N THR A 69 -12.04 30.69 -5.28
CA THR A 69 -11.68 31.26 -6.58
C THR A 69 -10.23 30.91 -6.92
N SER A 70 -9.91 30.90 -8.22
CA SER A 70 -8.55 30.71 -8.72
C SER A 70 -8.31 31.60 -9.94
N ASP A 71 -7.10 32.15 -10.05
CA ASP A 71 -6.58 32.78 -11.26
C ASP A 71 -6.15 31.74 -12.33
N ASP A 72 -6.08 30.46 -11.96
CA ASP A 72 -5.89 29.32 -12.85
C ASP A 72 -7.09 28.36 -12.75
N ALA A 73 -7.96 28.37 -13.75
CA ALA A 73 -9.16 27.51 -13.77
C ALA A 73 -8.81 26.00 -13.87
N GLY A 74 -7.64 25.65 -14.40
CA GLY A 74 -7.19 24.26 -14.53
C GLY A 74 -7.05 23.53 -13.20
N VAL A 75 -6.80 24.26 -12.09
CA VAL A 75 -6.67 23.65 -10.75
C VAL A 75 -7.97 23.03 -10.22
N PHE A 76 -9.10 23.33 -10.85
CA PHE A 76 -10.40 22.79 -10.47
C PHE A 76 -10.75 21.47 -11.17
N GLU A 77 -9.94 21.02 -12.10
CA GLU A 77 -10.23 19.80 -12.86
C GLU A 77 -10.14 18.56 -11.99
N ARG A 78 -9.17 18.51 -11.08
CA ARG A 78 -8.85 17.35 -10.24
C ARG A 78 -8.81 17.69 -8.75
N PRO A 79 -9.93 18.07 -8.15
CA PRO A 79 -9.96 18.29 -6.71
C PRO A 79 -9.81 16.93 -6.00
N ASN A 80 -8.89 16.86 -5.08
CA ASN A 80 -8.69 15.66 -4.28
C ASN A 80 -9.08 15.94 -2.81
N PHE A 81 -10.16 15.31 -2.37
CA PHE A 81 -10.57 15.27 -0.96
C PHE A 81 -10.32 13.88 -0.44
N LEU A 82 -9.17 13.67 0.22
CA LEU A 82 -8.83 12.36 0.74
C LEU A 82 -9.48 12.13 2.10
N ASN A 83 -10.42 11.19 2.12
CA ASN A 83 -11.14 10.78 3.32
C ASN A 83 -10.47 9.56 3.97
N ASN A 84 -9.99 9.75 5.19
CA ASN A 84 -9.30 8.72 5.98
C ASN A 84 -10.24 7.85 6.83
N THR A 85 -11.56 7.99 6.71
CA THR A 85 -12.50 7.12 7.45
C THR A 85 -12.61 5.71 6.88
N TYR A 86 -12.13 5.48 5.66
CA TYR A 86 -12.08 4.16 5.03
C TYR A 86 -10.89 3.32 5.53
N LEU A 87 -10.90 2.01 5.28
CA LEU A 87 -9.75 1.12 5.54
C LEU A 87 -8.46 1.64 4.89
N PHE A 88 -8.59 2.17 3.68
CA PHE A 88 -7.54 2.92 2.99
C PHE A 88 -8.04 4.34 2.73
N GLY A 89 -7.15 5.32 2.83
CA GLY A 89 -7.49 6.67 2.40
C GLY A 89 -7.95 6.67 0.94
N LYS A 90 -9.13 7.18 0.70
CA LYS A 90 -9.74 7.27 -0.64
C LYS A 90 -10.29 8.67 -0.88
N PRO A 91 -10.38 9.09 -2.15
CA PRO A 91 -11.15 10.29 -2.47
C PRO A 91 -12.56 10.16 -1.90
N HIS A 92 -13.06 11.24 -1.30
CA HIS A 92 -14.44 11.32 -0.84
C HIS A 92 -15.36 11.19 -2.06
N GLN A 93 -16.36 10.32 -1.99
CA GLN A 93 -17.18 9.97 -3.17
C GLN A 93 -18.43 10.83 -3.31
N ASP A 94 -18.97 11.30 -2.19
CA ASP A 94 -20.23 12.05 -2.16
C ASP A 94 -19.96 13.56 -2.26
N ILE A 95 -19.49 13.99 -3.44
CA ILE A 95 -19.14 15.39 -3.73
C ILE A 95 -19.93 15.88 -4.93
N GLU A 96 -20.68 16.95 -4.75
CA GLU A 96 -21.24 17.72 -5.85
C GLU A 96 -20.30 18.88 -6.17
N LYS A 97 -20.03 19.11 -7.45
CA LYS A 97 -19.13 20.17 -7.93
C LYS A 97 -19.86 21.10 -8.87
N THR A 98 -19.78 22.39 -8.61
CA THR A 98 -20.29 23.46 -9.47
C THR A 98 -19.17 24.44 -9.77
N ILE A 99 -18.95 24.77 -11.05
CA ILE A 99 -17.98 25.76 -11.50
C ILE A 99 -18.75 26.89 -12.17
N GLN A 100 -18.46 28.12 -11.78
CA GLN A 100 -19.03 29.34 -12.37
C GLN A 100 -17.93 30.39 -12.53
N ASN A 101 -17.52 30.65 -13.76
CA ASN A 101 -16.39 31.53 -14.09
C ASN A 101 -15.11 31.08 -13.32
N ASP A 102 -14.54 32.00 -12.53
CA ASP A 102 -13.32 31.77 -11.74
C ASP A 102 -13.58 31.13 -10.36
N SER A 103 -14.82 30.74 -10.09
CA SER A 103 -15.23 30.21 -8.79
C SER A 103 -15.65 28.74 -8.88
N ILE A 104 -15.37 27.99 -7.81
CA ILE A 104 -15.80 26.62 -7.65
C ILE A 104 -16.47 26.44 -6.29
N THR A 105 -17.48 25.61 -6.28
CA THR A 105 -18.15 25.18 -5.05
C THR A 105 -18.23 23.64 -5.04
N PHE A 106 -17.75 23.06 -3.95
CA PHE A 106 -17.93 21.65 -3.62
C PHE A 106 -18.90 21.52 -2.47
N VAL A 107 -19.86 20.61 -2.61
CA VAL A 107 -20.78 20.24 -1.54
C VAL A 107 -20.43 18.79 -1.14
N LEU A 108 -19.89 18.62 0.06
CA LEU A 108 -19.54 17.32 0.61
C LEU A 108 -20.71 16.83 1.47
N LYS A 109 -21.17 15.61 1.20
CA LYS A 109 -22.26 14.94 1.92
C LYS A 109 -21.73 13.85 2.85
N ASN A 110 -22.57 13.38 3.76
CA ASN A 110 -22.28 12.24 4.63
C ASN A 110 -21.07 12.42 5.57
N ILE A 111 -20.80 13.66 6.02
CA ILE A 111 -19.80 13.96 7.04
C ILE A 111 -20.54 14.38 8.32
N GLU A 112 -20.72 13.44 9.23
CA GLU A 112 -21.52 13.63 10.46
C GLU A 112 -20.70 14.11 11.66
N LYS A 113 -19.38 14.04 11.61
CA LYS A 113 -18.46 14.38 12.72
C LYS A 113 -17.31 15.25 12.20
N PRO A 114 -16.68 16.05 13.07
CA PRO A 114 -15.51 16.83 12.69
C PRO A 114 -14.45 15.94 12.02
N LEU A 115 -13.85 16.45 10.96
CA LEU A 115 -12.88 15.74 10.16
C LEU A 115 -11.73 16.67 9.74
N TYR A 116 -10.50 16.23 9.93
CA TYR A 116 -9.32 16.84 9.37
C TYR A 116 -8.89 16.01 8.15
N MET A 117 -9.09 16.55 6.97
CA MET A 117 -8.89 15.81 5.73
C MET A 117 -7.97 16.55 4.76
N GLU A 118 -7.40 15.82 3.84
CA GLU A 118 -6.59 16.38 2.76
C GLU A 118 -7.50 17.04 1.72
N PHE A 119 -7.12 18.25 1.30
CA PHE A 119 -7.70 18.97 0.19
C PHE A 119 -6.58 19.43 -0.73
N SER A 120 -6.48 18.85 -1.91
CA SER A 120 -5.36 19.07 -2.83
C SER A 120 -5.89 19.43 -4.22
N PRO A 121 -6.25 20.70 -4.47
CA PRO A 121 -6.59 21.16 -5.81
C PRO A 121 -5.38 20.97 -6.73
N SER A 122 -5.62 20.48 -7.95
CA SER A 122 -4.54 20.26 -8.91
C SER A 122 -5.00 20.44 -10.34
N GLY A 123 -4.20 21.13 -11.13
CA GLY A 123 -4.29 21.21 -12.58
C GLY A 123 -3.17 20.43 -13.26
N ASP A 124 -2.91 20.72 -14.52
CA ASP A 124 -1.86 20.04 -15.27
C ASP A 124 -0.45 20.45 -14.82
N GLU A 125 -0.26 21.70 -14.44
CA GLU A 125 1.03 22.27 -14.06
C GLU A 125 1.17 22.54 -12.54
N ASN A 126 0.06 22.72 -11.83
CA ASN A 126 0.04 23.16 -10.45
C ASN A 126 -0.62 22.13 -9.52
N PHE A 127 0.01 21.87 -8.40
CA PHE A 127 -0.48 21.00 -7.34
C PHE A 127 -0.39 21.73 -5.99
N PHE A 128 -1.50 21.83 -5.27
CA PHE A 128 -1.56 22.45 -3.95
C PHE A 128 -1.84 21.40 -2.89
N SER A 129 -0.86 21.08 -2.07
CA SER A 129 -1.06 20.20 -0.92
C SER A 129 -1.57 21.00 0.25
N SER A 130 -2.74 20.68 0.75
CA SER A 130 -3.29 21.29 1.95
C SER A 130 -4.18 20.33 2.73
N ARG A 131 -4.54 20.74 3.94
CA ARG A 131 -5.49 20.01 4.78
C ARG A 131 -6.51 20.97 5.36
N ILE A 132 -7.75 20.55 5.41
CA ILE A 132 -8.85 21.34 5.97
C ILE A 132 -9.45 20.63 7.17
N PHE A 133 -9.78 21.42 8.18
CA PHE A 133 -10.60 21.00 9.31
C PHE A 133 -12.04 21.46 9.07
N ILE A 134 -12.92 20.50 8.99
CA ILE A 134 -14.34 20.71 8.67
C ILE A 134 -15.23 20.13 9.76
N GLN A 135 -16.31 20.83 10.05
CA GLN A 135 -17.37 20.38 10.96
C GLN A 135 -18.69 20.29 10.18
N PRO A 136 -19.64 19.44 10.59
CA PRO A 136 -20.95 19.39 9.97
C PRO A 136 -21.56 20.79 9.81
N THR A 137 -22.11 21.12 8.64
CA THR A 137 -22.67 22.41 8.26
C THR A 137 -21.66 23.56 8.05
N ASP A 138 -20.35 23.31 8.04
CA ASP A 138 -19.33 24.33 7.81
C ASP A 138 -19.34 24.84 6.37
N THR A 139 -18.86 26.09 6.23
CA THR A 139 -18.48 26.68 4.94
C THR A 139 -17.00 27.05 5.00
N VAL A 140 -16.18 26.34 4.21
CA VAL A 140 -14.75 26.63 4.03
C VAL A 140 -14.59 27.48 2.77
N LYS A 141 -13.88 28.59 2.91
CA LYS A 141 -13.58 29.50 1.79
C LYS A 141 -12.09 29.51 1.49
N PHE A 142 -11.73 29.47 0.20
CA PHE A 142 -10.34 29.55 -0.23
C PHE A 142 -10.16 30.45 -1.46
N GLU A 143 -8.93 30.89 -1.67
CA GLU A 143 -8.49 31.62 -2.84
C GLU A 143 -7.14 31.05 -3.30
N ILE A 144 -7.00 30.82 -4.60
CA ILE A 144 -5.72 30.49 -5.23
C ILE A 144 -5.36 31.69 -6.10
N LYS A 145 -4.24 32.33 -5.77
CA LYS A 145 -3.76 33.52 -6.48
C LYS A 145 -2.24 33.54 -6.50
N ASN A 146 -1.66 33.86 -7.65
CA ASN A 146 -0.19 33.87 -7.83
C ASN A 146 0.46 32.57 -7.36
N ASN A 147 -0.13 31.45 -7.65
CA ASN A 147 0.32 30.11 -7.23
C ASN A 147 0.39 29.88 -5.71
N VAL A 148 -0.47 30.56 -4.95
CA VAL A 148 -0.60 30.42 -3.49
C VAL A 148 -2.04 30.09 -3.14
N LEU A 149 -2.26 28.94 -2.46
CA LEU A 149 -3.54 28.57 -1.87
C LEU A 149 -3.66 29.20 -0.48
N ARG A 150 -4.73 29.93 -0.23
CA ARG A 150 -5.04 30.56 1.04
C ARG A 150 -6.49 30.33 1.43
N PHE A 151 -6.72 29.95 2.67
CA PHE A 151 -8.07 29.87 3.24
C PHE A 151 -8.47 31.18 3.90
N THR A 152 -9.77 31.52 3.79
CA THR A 152 -10.36 32.75 4.32
C THR A 152 -11.62 32.41 5.13
N GLY A 153 -12.15 33.39 5.88
CA GLY A 153 -13.37 33.23 6.68
C GLY A 153 -13.15 32.64 8.07
N LYS A 154 -14.19 32.05 8.65
CA LYS A 154 -14.27 31.71 10.09
C LYS A 154 -13.14 30.78 10.58
N ASN A 155 -12.82 29.73 9.82
CA ASN A 155 -11.83 28.71 10.20
C ASN A 155 -10.50 28.87 9.44
N ALA A 156 -10.23 30.09 8.92
CA ALA A 156 -9.07 30.35 8.08
C ALA A 156 -7.74 30.01 8.77
N ALA A 157 -7.56 30.37 10.03
CA ALA A 157 -6.34 30.09 10.78
C ALA A 157 -6.06 28.57 10.86
N GLN A 158 -7.07 27.75 11.16
CA GLN A 158 -6.95 26.30 11.25
C GLN A 158 -6.56 25.68 9.90
N ASN A 159 -7.19 26.14 8.82
CA ASN A 159 -6.97 25.60 7.48
C ASN A 159 -5.67 26.09 6.84
N ASN A 160 -5.14 27.25 7.23
CA ASN A 160 -3.85 27.75 6.77
C ASN A 160 -2.65 27.18 7.56
N LEU A 161 -2.88 26.56 8.73
CA LEU A 161 -1.82 26.07 9.59
C LEU A 161 -0.91 25.05 8.87
N TYR A 162 -1.47 24.13 8.12
CA TYR A 162 -0.68 23.09 7.45
C TYR A 162 0.32 23.69 6.45
N ALA A 163 -0.14 24.59 5.60
CA ALA A 163 0.70 25.27 4.63
C ALA A 163 1.79 26.13 5.30
N ALA A 164 1.44 26.83 6.39
CA ALA A 164 2.37 27.63 7.18
C ALA A 164 3.44 26.77 7.86
N LEU A 165 3.06 25.60 8.41
CA LEU A 165 3.96 24.63 8.99
C LEU A 165 4.97 24.11 7.95
N GLU A 166 4.49 23.65 6.80
CA GLU A 166 5.33 23.11 5.72
C GLU A 166 6.30 24.18 5.14
N ALA A 167 5.91 25.43 5.15
CA ALA A 167 6.74 26.55 4.69
C ALA A 167 7.84 26.92 5.69
N GLN A 168 7.61 26.73 7.00
CA GLN A 168 8.49 27.24 8.07
C GLN A 168 9.23 26.15 8.84
N THR A 169 8.87 24.87 8.65
CA THR A 169 9.55 23.75 9.28
C THR A 169 10.15 22.80 8.24
N PRO A 170 11.22 22.09 8.56
CA PRO A 170 11.78 21.11 7.62
C PRO A 170 10.84 19.91 7.44
N ASN A 171 10.81 19.37 6.20
CA ASN A 171 10.15 18.11 5.92
C ASN A 171 11.05 16.93 6.33
N TYR A 172 10.48 15.82 6.78
CA TYR A 172 11.22 14.59 7.15
C TYR A 172 12.09 14.02 6.01
N SER A 173 11.75 14.30 4.75
CA SER A 173 12.57 13.90 3.59
C SER A 173 13.95 14.56 3.55
N ARG A 174 14.17 15.63 4.31
CA ARG A 174 15.50 16.28 4.43
C ARG A 174 16.47 15.49 5.29
N PHE A 175 15.98 14.53 6.05
CA PHE A 175 16.82 13.70 6.90
C PHE A 175 16.62 12.21 6.58
N PRO A 176 17.18 11.73 5.45
CA PRO A 176 17.05 10.33 5.07
C PRO A 176 17.95 9.45 5.93
N TYR A 177 17.60 8.17 6.04
CA TYR A 177 18.46 7.15 6.63
C TYR A 177 19.77 7.02 5.83
N ASN A 178 20.91 7.04 6.52
CA ASN A 178 22.25 7.04 5.93
C ASN A 178 23.16 5.92 6.45
N GLY A 179 22.59 4.85 7.03
CA GLY A 179 23.35 3.74 7.57
C GLY A 179 23.47 3.73 9.11
N ASN A 180 22.76 4.64 9.81
CA ASN A 180 22.70 4.66 11.27
C ASN A 180 21.28 5.03 11.74
N LEU A 181 20.59 4.08 12.34
CA LEU A 181 19.19 4.22 12.78
C LEU A 181 19.03 5.25 13.91
N PHE A 182 19.94 5.30 14.88
CA PHE A 182 19.83 6.29 15.97
C PHE A 182 20.15 7.71 15.50
N LEU A 183 21.08 7.88 14.57
CA LEU A 183 21.32 9.19 13.96
C LEU A 183 20.10 9.63 13.13
N TYR A 184 19.50 8.73 12.38
CA TYR A 184 18.24 8.97 11.67
C TYR A 184 17.13 9.39 12.65
N LYS A 185 16.92 8.62 13.74
CA LYS A 185 15.95 8.96 14.79
C LYS A 185 16.14 10.36 15.33
N ASN A 186 17.36 10.71 15.74
CA ASN A 186 17.67 12.03 16.29
C ASN A 186 17.32 13.16 15.29
N GLY A 187 17.60 12.95 14.01
CA GLY A 187 17.26 13.92 12.97
C GLY A 187 15.77 14.12 12.79
N ILE A 188 15.00 13.05 12.70
CA ILE A 188 13.53 13.16 12.57
C ILE A 188 12.86 13.64 13.87
N GLN A 189 13.41 13.31 15.03
CA GLN A 189 12.95 13.83 16.31
C GLN A 189 13.12 15.36 16.38
N SER A 190 14.28 15.88 15.96
CA SER A 190 14.49 17.34 15.88
C SER A 190 13.49 18.03 14.96
N ILE A 191 13.09 17.38 13.84
CA ILE A 191 12.04 17.91 12.97
C ILE A 191 10.69 17.93 13.69
N TYR A 192 10.36 16.86 14.40
CA TYR A 192 9.12 16.78 15.17
C TYR A 192 9.03 17.88 16.23
N GLU A 193 10.11 18.10 16.99
CA GLU A 193 10.21 19.17 18.00
C GLU A 193 10.03 20.56 17.37
N GLN A 194 10.64 20.81 16.21
CA GLN A 194 10.45 22.07 15.48
C GLN A 194 9.00 22.26 15.03
N LYS A 195 8.34 21.21 14.55
CA LYS A 195 6.93 21.26 14.19
C LYS A 195 6.02 21.52 15.40
N GLN A 196 6.33 20.95 16.56
CA GLN A 196 5.60 21.21 17.81
C GLN A 196 5.79 22.67 18.27
N ALA A 197 7.01 23.16 18.30
CA ALA A 197 7.31 24.55 18.67
C ALA A 197 6.64 25.55 17.73
N PHE A 198 6.58 25.23 16.42
CA PHE A 198 5.84 26.04 15.46
C PHE A 198 4.34 26.08 15.78
N LEU A 199 3.73 24.92 16.08
CA LEU A 199 2.31 24.87 16.45
C LEU A 199 2.02 25.72 17.69
N GLU A 200 2.86 25.64 18.72
CA GLU A 200 2.72 26.43 19.95
C GLU A 200 2.79 27.94 19.65
N LYS A 201 3.78 28.37 18.87
CA LYS A 201 3.90 29.75 18.44
C LYS A 201 2.67 30.18 17.63
N TYR A 202 2.28 29.40 16.62
CA TYR A 202 1.15 29.70 15.76
C TYR A 202 -0.17 29.85 16.55
N GLN A 203 -0.34 29.02 17.58
CA GLN A 203 -1.51 29.08 18.49
C GLN A 203 -1.55 30.37 19.32
N THR A 204 -0.40 30.96 19.68
CA THR A 204 -0.40 32.25 20.38
C THR A 204 -0.76 33.42 19.49
N GLU A 205 -0.50 33.30 18.19
CA GLU A 205 -0.75 34.34 17.19
C GLU A 205 -2.16 34.23 16.55
N ASN A 206 -2.80 33.05 16.66
CA ASN A 206 -4.04 32.72 15.98
C ASN A 206 -5.03 32.01 16.92
N SER A 207 -6.30 32.34 16.78
CA SER A 207 -7.37 31.64 17.52
C SER A 207 -7.65 30.28 16.90
N LEU A 208 -7.14 29.22 17.51
CA LEU A 208 -7.41 27.84 17.13
C LEU A 208 -8.37 27.19 18.12
N SER A 209 -9.29 26.35 17.65
CA SER A 209 -10.15 25.59 18.57
C SER A 209 -9.35 24.53 19.32
N PRO A 210 -9.61 24.30 20.61
CA PRO A 210 -8.93 23.25 21.39
C PRO A 210 -9.06 21.86 20.79
N GLU A 211 -10.21 21.55 20.20
CA GLU A 211 -10.46 20.30 19.48
C GLU A 211 -9.50 20.12 18.30
N PHE A 212 -9.39 21.15 17.46
CA PHE A 212 -8.47 21.13 16.32
C PHE A 212 -7.01 20.97 16.76
N VAL A 213 -6.59 21.71 17.79
CA VAL A 213 -5.23 21.61 18.33
C VAL A 213 -4.93 20.20 18.81
N ALA A 214 -5.87 19.55 19.51
CA ALA A 214 -5.71 18.18 19.96
C ALA A 214 -5.56 17.20 18.79
N ILE A 215 -6.36 17.35 17.74
CA ILE A 215 -6.28 16.56 16.51
C ILE A 215 -4.93 16.78 15.82
N PHE A 216 -4.51 18.04 15.69
CA PHE A 216 -3.28 18.37 14.99
C PHE A 216 -2.03 17.88 15.75
N LYS A 217 -2.00 17.97 17.08
CA LYS A 217 -0.93 17.38 17.90
C LYS A 217 -0.80 15.88 17.68
N LYS A 218 -1.91 15.15 17.60
CA LYS A 218 -1.92 13.73 17.27
C LYS A 218 -1.44 13.47 15.84
N HIS A 219 -1.84 14.30 14.90
CA HIS A 219 -1.34 14.22 13.53
C HIS A 219 0.19 14.33 13.48
N LEU A 220 0.78 15.34 14.14
CA LEU A 220 2.23 15.50 14.21
C LEU A 220 2.93 14.31 14.90
N LYS A 221 2.36 13.84 16.03
CA LYS A 221 2.90 12.66 16.74
C LYS A 221 2.96 11.45 15.81
N PHE A 222 1.88 11.12 15.13
CA PHE A 222 1.84 9.92 14.29
C PHE A 222 2.57 10.10 12.95
N GLU A 223 2.72 11.31 12.43
CA GLU A 223 3.65 11.58 11.34
C GLU A 223 5.09 11.25 11.74
N TYR A 224 5.51 11.62 12.95
CA TYR A 224 6.81 11.26 13.49
C TYR A 224 6.96 9.74 13.67
N VAL A 225 5.97 9.08 14.28
CA VAL A 225 5.97 7.62 14.48
C VAL A 225 6.01 6.86 13.16
N ASP A 226 5.27 7.31 12.15
CA ASP A 226 5.27 6.72 10.82
C ASP A 226 6.67 6.79 10.18
N ASN A 227 7.38 7.90 10.36
CA ASN A 227 8.77 8.02 9.92
C ASN A 227 9.74 7.16 10.75
N LEU A 228 9.50 6.91 12.05
CA LEU A 228 10.30 5.98 12.85
C LEU A 228 10.19 4.54 12.34
N VAL A 229 8.96 4.07 12.09
CA VAL A 229 8.70 2.68 11.68
C VAL A 229 8.94 2.43 10.18
N SER A 230 8.96 3.50 9.39
CA SER A 230 9.24 3.47 7.94
C SER A 230 10.38 4.43 7.58
N PRO A 231 11.63 4.14 7.96
CA PRO A 231 12.75 5.02 7.66
C PRO A 231 12.89 5.28 6.16
N ARG A 232 13.01 6.55 5.80
CA ARG A 232 13.21 6.95 4.40
C ARG A 232 14.63 6.68 3.98
N THR A 233 14.83 5.74 3.08
CA THR A 233 16.14 5.49 2.49
C THR A 233 16.28 6.21 1.16
N ILE A 234 17.48 6.76 0.91
CA ILE A 234 17.85 7.23 -0.42
C ILE A 234 18.37 6.03 -1.19
N SER A 235 17.57 5.46 -2.07
CA SER A 235 18.10 4.69 -3.17
C SER A 235 18.04 5.56 -4.42
N VAL A 236 19.19 6.06 -4.85
CA VAL A 236 19.27 6.85 -6.08
C VAL A 236 19.25 5.88 -7.25
N GLN A 237 18.06 5.52 -7.70
CA GLN A 237 17.87 4.95 -9.01
C GLN A 237 17.17 5.99 -9.89
N ASN A 238 17.91 6.53 -10.89
CA ASN A 238 17.42 7.53 -11.83
C ASN A 238 16.90 8.83 -11.20
N GLY A 239 17.49 9.30 -10.10
CA GLY A 239 17.12 10.57 -9.45
C GLY A 239 15.77 10.56 -8.74
N LYS A 240 15.13 9.40 -8.58
CA LYS A 240 13.90 9.26 -7.82
C LYS A 240 14.20 8.72 -6.42
N PHE A 241 13.61 9.37 -5.42
CA PHE A 241 13.63 8.93 -4.03
C PHE A 241 12.59 7.82 -3.86
N TYR A 242 12.98 6.68 -3.35
CA TYR A 242 12.06 5.63 -2.93
C TYR A 242 11.87 5.74 -1.43
N VAL A 243 10.63 5.92 -1.01
CA VAL A 243 10.22 5.72 0.38
C VAL A 243 10.04 4.22 0.55
N ASN A 244 10.78 3.61 1.48
CA ASN A 244 10.52 2.23 1.85
C ASN A 244 9.12 2.14 2.46
N ASP A 245 8.46 1.01 2.28
CA ASP A 245 7.25 0.70 3.02
C ASP A 245 7.57 0.42 4.50
N TYR A 246 6.54 0.26 5.32
CA TYR A 246 6.68 0.02 6.76
C TYR A 246 7.35 -1.32 7.12
N ASP A 247 7.68 -2.17 6.17
CA ASP A 247 8.46 -3.40 6.36
C ASP A 247 10.00 -3.13 6.35
N ALA A 248 10.42 -1.90 6.08
CA ALA A 248 11.84 -1.58 5.93
C ALA A 248 12.64 -1.61 7.22
N LEU A 249 12.08 -1.15 8.34
CA LEU A 249 12.83 -1.04 9.60
C LEU A 249 13.40 -2.38 10.09
N PRO A 250 12.67 -3.53 10.07
CA PRO A 250 13.26 -4.83 10.43
C PRO A 250 14.49 -5.19 9.61
N SER A 251 14.47 -4.93 8.31
CA SER A 251 15.60 -5.19 7.42
C SER A 251 16.79 -4.26 7.70
N LEU A 252 16.54 -3.01 8.11
CA LEU A 252 17.60 -2.08 8.49
C LEU A 252 18.23 -2.45 9.84
N ILE A 253 17.43 -2.91 10.80
CA ILE A 253 17.93 -3.43 12.09
C ILE A 253 18.83 -4.64 11.83
N GLU A 254 18.39 -5.60 11.04
CA GLU A 254 19.18 -6.77 10.68
C GLU A 254 20.49 -6.37 10.01
N LYS A 255 20.46 -5.42 9.08
CA LYS A 255 21.64 -4.94 8.38
C LYS A 255 22.66 -4.26 9.30
N GLU A 256 22.22 -3.45 10.29
CA GLU A 256 23.13 -2.72 11.18
C GLU A 256 23.58 -3.54 12.40
N TYR A 257 22.70 -4.40 12.91
CA TYR A 257 22.86 -5.06 14.22
C TYR A 257 22.84 -6.57 14.15
N GLY A 258 22.56 -7.19 13.00
CA GLY A 258 22.45 -8.65 12.88
C GLY A 258 23.73 -9.43 13.24
N THR A 259 24.90 -8.80 13.14
CA THR A 259 26.20 -9.35 13.56
C THR A 259 26.77 -8.66 14.80
N SER A 260 26.04 -7.75 15.45
CA SER A 260 26.52 -6.98 16.60
C SER A 260 26.40 -7.78 17.88
N GLU A 261 27.42 -7.70 18.75
CA GLU A 261 27.35 -8.22 20.12
C GLU A 261 26.35 -7.45 21.00
N VAL A 262 26.06 -6.19 20.64
CA VAL A 262 25.10 -5.34 21.34
C VAL A 262 23.76 -5.40 20.61
N PRO A 263 22.71 -5.96 21.23
CA PRO A 263 21.40 -6.04 20.60
C PRO A 263 20.79 -4.64 20.38
N PHE A 264 20.03 -4.49 19.29
CA PHE A 264 19.30 -3.26 19.00
C PHE A 264 18.21 -3.00 20.06
N ASN A 265 18.24 -1.85 20.70
CA ASN A 265 17.21 -1.47 21.66
C ASN A 265 16.00 -0.84 20.95
N LEU A 266 15.10 -1.70 20.48
CA LEU A 266 13.91 -1.30 19.75
C LEU A 266 12.98 -0.41 20.58
N ALA A 267 12.81 -0.68 21.88
CA ALA A 267 11.96 0.12 22.76
C ALA A 267 12.46 1.57 22.85
N SER A 268 13.76 1.76 23.06
CA SER A 268 14.38 3.09 23.05
C SER A 268 14.30 3.77 21.70
N TYR A 269 14.43 3.01 20.61
CA TYR A 269 14.31 3.56 19.26
C TYR A 269 12.88 4.06 18.98
N LEU A 270 11.86 3.33 19.42
CA LEU A 270 10.44 3.66 19.25
C LEU A 270 9.87 4.56 20.36
N ASP A 271 10.69 5.21 21.19
CA ASP A 271 10.25 6.08 22.30
C ASP A 271 9.27 5.39 23.26
N ASN A 272 9.46 4.09 23.49
CA ASN A 272 8.61 3.24 24.32
C ASN A 272 7.13 3.23 23.91
N ILE A 273 6.84 3.34 22.61
CA ILE A 273 5.49 3.25 22.08
C ILE A 273 4.88 1.90 22.47
N THR A 274 3.66 1.94 22.96
CA THR A 274 2.89 0.80 23.43
C THR A 274 1.54 0.70 22.73
N VAL A 275 0.82 -0.40 22.97
CA VAL A 275 -0.56 -0.59 22.51
C VAL A 275 -1.47 0.56 22.94
N ASN A 276 -1.24 1.13 24.13
CA ASN A 276 -2.07 2.22 24.67
C ASN A 276 -2.00 3.51 23.84
N ASP A 277 -0.90 3.75 23.13
CA ASP A 277 -0.77 4.90 22.26
C ASP A 277 -1.73 4.88 21.06
N PHE A 278 -2.27 3.71 20.73
CA PHE A 278 -3.15 3.48 19.60
C PHE A 278 -4.63 3.28 19.97
N GLN A 279 -5.01 3.43 21.23
CA GLN A 279 -6.40 3.19 21.67
C GLN A 279 -7.39 4.29 21.27
N ASP A 280 -6.92 5.45 20.81
CA ASP A 280 -7.79 6.55 20.42
C ASP A 280 -8.23 6.44 18.96
N PHE A 281 -9.37 5.81 18.74
CA PHE A 281 -9.96 5.70 17.41
C PHE A 281 -10.28 7.05 16.77
N SER A 282 -10.60 8.09 17.54
CA SER A 282 -10.95 9.39 16.98
C SER A 282 -9.83 9.95 16.10
N ALA A 283 -8.57 9.69 16.47
CA ALA A 283 -7.41 10.11 15.70
C ALA A 283 -7.27 9.39 14.35
N MET A 284 -7.78 8.16 14.21
CA MET A 284 -7.69 7.40 12.96
C MET A 284 -8.47 8.03 11.80
N ARG A 285 -9.47 8.84 12.10
CA ARG A 285 -10.26 9.56 11.08
C ARG A 285 -9.47 10.67 10.41
N HIS A 286 -8.49 11.21 11.11
CA HIS A 286 -7.82 12.45 10.74
C HIS A 286 -6.48 12.24 10.05
N THR A 287 -5.88 11.05 10.16
CA THR A 287 -4.55 10.83 9.61
C THR A 287 -4.30 9.37 9.25
N ASN A 288 -3.68 9.15 8.08
CA ASN A 288 -3.18 7.84 7.67
C ASN A 288 -1.91 7.44 8.43
N PHE A 289 -1.17 8.38 8.98
CA PHE A 289 0.06 8.08 9.72
C PHE A 289 -0.19 7.18 10.93
N LEU A 290 -1.26 7.44 11.70
CA LEU A 290 -1.66 6.53 12.79
C LEU A 290 -1.98 5.14 12.27
N LYS A 291 -2.72 5.04 11.18
CA LYS A 291 -3.11 3.75 10.58
C LYS A 291 -1.91 2.93 10.12
N ASN A 292 -0.97 3.57 9.43
CA ASN A 292 0.27 2.93 8.97
C ASN A 292 1.13 2.50 10.16
N SER A 293 1.32 3.39 11.13
CA SER A 293 2.08 3.12 12.34
C SER A 293 1.50 1.98 13.17
N LEU A 294 0.16 1.95 13.34
CA LEU A 294 -0.53 0.86 14.03
C LEU A 294 -0.26 -0.48 13.36
N THR A 295 -0.43 -0.55 12.05
CA THR A 295 -0.20 -1.78 11.27
C THR A 295 1.25 -2.27 11.40
N ALA A 296 2.22 -1.36 11.26
CA ALA A 296 3.63 -1.68 11.40
C ALA A 296 3.97 -2.14 12.83
N CYS A 297 3.45 -1.44 13.86
CA CYS A 297 3.72 -1.79 15.25
C CYS A 297 3.10 -3.13 15.64
N ILE A 298 1.88 -3.44 15.21
CA ILE A 298 1.27 -4.76 15.45
C ILE A 298 2.16 -5.83 14.85
N ARG A 299 2.44 -5.75 13.56
CA ARG A 299 3.12 -6.82 12.80
C ARG A 299 4.56 -7.01 13.22
N HIS A 300 5.34 -5.96 13.41
CA HIS A 300 6.79 -6.09 13.58
C HIS A 300 7.26 -5.94 15.02
N TYR A 301 6.45 -5.36 15.93
CA TYR A 301 6.92 -5.00 17.27
C TYR A 301 6.09 -5.57 18.40
N PHE A 302 4.79 -5.70 18.23
CA PHE A 302 3.90 -6.16 19.31
C PHE A 302 3.64 -7.65 19.25
N VAL A 303 3.39 -8.22 18.08
CA VAL A 303 3.21 -9.68 17.92
C VAL A 303 4.54 -10.39 18.14
N LYS A 304 4.57 -11.31 19.08
CA LYS A 304 5.74 -12.11 19.43
C LYS A 304 5.54 -13.54 18.96
N THR A 305 6.13 -13.90 17.83
CA THR A 305 6.10 -15.24 17.26
C THR A 305 7.35 -15.47 16.41
N ASN A 306 7.79 -16.72 16.30
CA ASN A 306 8.86 -17.13 15.40
C ASN A 306 8.35 -17.53 14.01
N ALA A 307 7.01 -17.45 13.80
CA ALA A 307 6.44 -17.77 12.50
C ALA A 307 6.90 -16.76 11.43
N PRO A 308 7.13 -17.19 10.19
CA PRO A 308 7.49 -16.29 9.10
C PRO A 308 6.36 -15.29 8.80
N TYR A 309 6.73 -14.05 8.45
CA TYR A 309 5.76 -13.03 8.03
C TYR A 309 4.88 -13.56 6.89
N PHE A 310 3.58 -13.23 6.95
CA PHE A 310 2.57 -13.66 5.99
C PHE A 310 2.38 -15.18 5.88
N SER A 311 2.82 -15.98 6.88
CA SER A 311 2.41 -17.37 7.04
C SER A 311 1.03 -17.48 7.69
N LYS A 312 0.43 -18.68 7.65
CA LYS A 312 -0.85 -18.95 8.33
C LYS A 312 -0.71 -18.81 9.84
N GLU A 313 0.39 -19.30 10.39
CA GLU A 313 0.73 -19.24 11.81
C GLU A 313 0.88 -17.78 12.26
N TYR A 314 1.54 -16.96 11.44
CA TYR A 314 1.68 -15.52 11.71
C TYR A 314 0.33 -14.80 11.65
N PHE A 315 -0.52 -15.14 10.67
CA PHE A 315 -1.90 -14.60 10.58
C PHE A 315 -2.69 -14.88 11.85
N ILE A 316 -2.62 -16.12 12.36
CA ILE A 316 -3.33 -16.50 13.59
C ILE A 316 -2.81 -15.70 14.80
N ALA A 317 -1.50 -15.58 14.94
CA ALA A 317 -0.89 -14.81 16.04
C ALA A 317 -1.22 -13.31 15.95
N GLU A 318 -1.20 -12.73 14.74
CA GLU A 318 -1.56 -11.32 14.53
C GLU A 318 -3.05 -11.07 14.82
N LYS A 319 -3.94 -11.98 14.38
CA LYS A 319 -5.38 -11.93 14.69
C LYS A 319 -5.65 -12.00 16.18
N GLU A 320 -5.09 -12.98 16.86
CA GLU A 320 -5.24 -13.16 18.30
C GLU A 320 -4.73 -11.95 19.09
N PHE A 321 -3.59 -11.41 18.69
CA PHE A 321 -3.06 -10.20 19.30
C PHE A 321 -4.03 -9.02 19.15
N ILE A 322 -4.58 -8.80 17.96
CA ILE A 322 -5.52 -7.71 17.69
C ILE A 322 -6.79 -7.89 18.51
N GLU A 323 -7.37 -9.09 18.54
CA GLU A 323 -8.60 -9.40 19.27
C GLU A 323 -8.43 -9.27 20.78
N THR A 324 -7.24 -9.55 21.31
CA THR A 324 -6.93 -9.46 22.75
C THR A 324 -6.68 -8.02 23.20
N ASN A 325 -6.02 -7.21 22.38
CA ASN A 325 -5.49 -5.92 22.82
C ASN A 325 -6.28 -4.72 22.32
N PHE A 326 -7.16 -4.89 21.35
CA PHE A 326 -7.99 -3.82 20.79
C PHE A 326 -9.48 -4.16 20.83
N SER A 327 -10.30 -3.12 20.88
CA SER A 327 -11.75 -3.24 20.86
C SER A 327 -12.40 -2.21 19.95
N GLY A 328 -13.70 -2.38 19.63
CA GLY A 328 -14.46 -1.44 18.83
C GLY A 328 -13.84 -1.19 17.44
N GLU A 329 -13.88 0.05 17.01
CA GLU A 329 -13.50 0.43 15.65
C GLU A 329 -12.00 0.27 15.35
N ILE A 330 -11.11 0.33 16.38
CA ILE A 330 -9.67 0.08 16.19
C ILE A 330 -9.43 -1.38 15.85
N ARG A 331 -10.05 -2.30 16.62
CA ARG A 331 -10.00 -3.74 16.34
C ARG A 331 -10.50 -4.03 14.94
N ASP A 332 -11.64 -3.48 14.59
CA ASP A 332 -12.27 -3.72 13.29
C ASP A 332 -11.39 -3.20 12.15
N TYR A 333 -10.78 -2.03 12.32
CA TYR A 333 -9.81 -1.51 11.37
C TYR A 333 -8.59 -2.43 11.24
N ALA A 334 -7.97 -2.82 12.37
CA ALA A 334 -6.74 -3.60 12.36
C ALA A 334 -6.96 -4.99 11.74
N LEU A 335 -8.06 -5.68 12.07
CA LEU A 335 -8.44 -6.95 11.46
C LEU A 335 -8.70 -6.83 9.97
N GLY A 336 -9.48 -5.83 9.56
CA GLY A 336 -9.77 -5.62 8.14
C GLY A 336 -8.51 -5.29 7.33
N ARG A 337 -7.64 -4.45 7.89
CA ARG A 337 -6.35 -4.12 7.26
C ARG A 337 -5.44 -5.35 7.16
N MET A 338 -5.34 -6.14 8.22
CA MET A 338 -4.59 -7.39 8.22
C MET A 338 -5.06 -8.34 7.10
N ILE A 339 -6.38 -8.59 6.98
CA ILE A 339 -6.93 -9.44 5.91
C ILE A 339 -6.54 -8.92 4.53
N VAL A 340 -6.69 -7.60 4.29
CA VAL A 340 -6.36 -6.98 3.01
C VAL A 340 -4.86 -7.08 2.71
N ASP A 341 -3.99 -6.87 3.69
CA ASP A 341 -2.54 -6.96 3.51
C ASP A 341 -2.12 -8.40 3.16
N TYR A 342 -2.66 -9.41 3.85
CA TYR A 342 -2.40 -10.81 3.50
C TYR A 342 -2.93 -11.18 2.11
N TYR A 343 -4.11 -10.71 1.75
CA TYR A 343 -4.64 -10.88 0.41
C TYR A 343 -3.73 -10.25 -0.64
N ASN A 344 -3.29 -9.01 -0.45
CA ASN A 344 -2.41 -8.30 -1.37
C ASN A 344 -1.03 -8.96 -1.51
N LYS A 345 -0.54 -9.62 -0.47
CA LYS A 345 0.68 -10.46 -0.52
C LYS A 345 0.44 -11.83 -1.19
N GLY A 346 -0.77 -12.08 -1.69
CA GLY A 346 -1.13 -13.32 -2.39
C GLY A 346 -1.38 -14.52 -1.49
N PHE A 347 -1.52 -14.31 -0.18
CA PHE A 347 -1.71 -15.39 0.81
C PHE A 347 -2.96 -16.24 0.53
N ALA A 348 -4.05 -15.62 0.06
CA ALA A 348 -5.31 -16.31 -0.21
C ALA A 348 -5.23 -17.32 -1.38
N PHE A 349 -4.31 -17.10 -2.32
CA PHE A 349 -4.22 -17.88 -3.54
C PHE A 349 -3.34 -19.12 -3.38
N GLY A 350 -3.93 -20.17 -2.81
CA GLY A 350 -3.32 -21.48 -2.66
C GLY A 350 -4.36 -22.50 -2.20
N LEU A 351 -4.24 -23.76 -2.64
CA LEU A 351 -5.23 -24.82 -2.38
C LEU A 351 -5.62 -24.95 -0.90
N HIS A 352 -4.67 -24.77 0.01
CA HIS A 352 -4.88 -24.96 1.44
C HIS A 352 -5.22 -23.66 2.19
N ARG A 353 -5.18 -22.51 1.52
CA ARG A 353 -5.33 -21.20 2.17
C ARG A 353 -6.64 -20.50 1.83
N ILE A 354 -7.25 -20.85 0.69
CA ILE A 354 -8.46 -20.19 0.23
C ILE A 354 -9.63 -20.35 1.22
N GLN A 355 -9.86 -21.57 1.70
CA GLN A 355 -10.92 -21.84 2.69
C GLN A 355 -10.65 -21.15 4.03
N PHE A 356 -9.37 -21.11 4.45
CA PHE A 356 -8.96 -20.41 5.66
C PHE A 356 -9.24 -18.90 5.55
N MET A 357 -8.90 -18.29 4.41
CA MET A 357 -9.13 -16.87 4.18
C MET A 357 -10.63 -16.56 4.08
N GLN A 358 -11.41 -17.38 3.36
CA GLN A 358 -12.87 -17.24 3.28
C GLN A 358 -13.51 -17.23 4.66
N LYS A 359 -13.17 -18.23 5.49
CA LYS A 359 -13.67 -18.29 6.88
C LYS A 359 -13.36 -17.01 7.66
N ASN A 360 -12.13 -16.50 7.59
CA ASN A 360 -11.75 -15.29 8.34
C ASN A 360 -12.43 -14.03 7.79
N ILE A 361 -12.69 -13.95 6.48
CA ILE A 361 -13.47 -12.87 5.88
C ILE A 361 -14.92 -12.92 6.35
N ASP A 362 -15.56 -14.09 6.37
CA ASP A 362 -16.94 -14.26 6.82
C ASP A 362 -17.10 -13.89 8.30
N GLU A 363 -16.17 -14.35 9.15
CA GLU A 363 -16.14 -13.98 10.59
C GLU A 363 -15.98 -12.46 10.76
N TYR A 364 -15.09 -11.85 9.99
CA TYR A 364 -14.86 -10.41 10.04
C TYR A 364 -16.10 -9.63 9.57
N MET A 365 -16.70 -10.01 8.43
CA MET A 365 -17.89 -9.33 7.90
C MET A 365 -19.06 -9.39 8.87
N ALA A 366 -19.26 -10.52 9.53
CA ALA A 366 -20.28 -10.66 10.58
C ALA A 366 -19.98 -9.73 11.79
N SER A 367 -18.71 -9.55 12.17
CA SER A 367 -18.32 -8.70 13.29
C SER A 367 -18.44 -7.20 13.03
N VAL A 368 -18.47 -6.78 11.76
CA VAL A 368 -18.56 -5.37 11.32
C VAL A 368 -19.88 -5.06 10.62
N GLU A 369 -20.93 -5.79 10.91
CA GLU A 369 -22.25 -5.59 10.33
C GLU A 369 -22.70 -4.11 10.42
N GLY A 370 -23.19 -3.56 9.30
CA GLY A 370 -23.58 -2.16 9.18
C GLY A 370 -22.44 -1.17 8.89
N LYS A 371 -21.17 -1.59 8.88
CA LYS A 371 -20.02 -0.74 8.55
C LYS A 371 -19.64 -0.84 7.06
N THR A 372 -20.41 -0.19 6.20
CA THR A 372 -20.33 -0.32 4.74
C THR A 372 -18.94 -0.15 4.13
N THR A 373 -18.11 0.73 4.69
CA THR A 373 -16.75 1.01 4.19
C THR A 373 -15.80 -0.18 4.35
N HIS A 374 -15.98 -0.97 5.41
CA HIS A 374 -15.19 -2.18 5.70
C HIS A 374 -15.70 -3.36 4.88
N ILE A 375 -17.02 -3.55 4.84
CA ILE A 375 -17.66 -4.65 4.11
C ILE A 375 -17.32 -4.60 2.63
N LYS A 376 -17.40 -3.44 1.97
CA LYS A 376 -17.11 -3.31 0.54
C LYS A 376 -15.69 -3.77 0.14
N ALA A 377 -14.70 -3.57 1.00
CA ALA A 377 -13.35 -4.08 0.75
C ALA A 377 -13.31 -5.61 0.80
N MET A 378 -14.01 -6.20 1.78
CA MET A 378 -14.08 -7.66 1.93
C MET A 378 -14.88 -8.34 0.82
N GLU A 379 -16.00 -7.76 0.40
CA GLU A 379 -16.79 -8.26 -0.73
C GLU A 379 -15.96 -8.36 -2.02
N THR A 380 -15.08 -7.38 -2.26
CA THR A 380 -14.18 -7.40 -3.41
C THR A 380 -13.22 -8.59 -3.31
N ILE A 381 -12.58 -8.77 -2.15
CA ILE A 381 -11.65 -9.89 -1.92
C ILE A 381 -12.39 -11.22 -2.01
N GLN A 382 -13.55 -11.33 -1.39
CA GLN A 382 -14.36 -12.55 -1.38
C GLN A 382 -14.78 -12.94 -2.82
N LYS A 383 -15.16 -11.97 -3.64
CA LYS A 383 -15.48 -12.21 -5.05
C LYS A 383 -14.27 -12.76 -5.80
N ASP A 384 -13.11 -12.17 -5.63
CA ASP A 384 -11.89 -12.63 -6.30
C ASP A 384 -11.48 -14.03 -5.85
N ILE A 385 -11.57 -14.32 -4.56
CA ILE A 385 -11.29 -15.65 -4.00
C ILE A 385 -12.27 -16.68 -4.52
N ASN A 386 -13.57 -16.38 -4.55
CA ASN A 386 -14.62 -17.31 -4.99
C ASN A 386 -14.58 -17.61 -6.50
N THR A 387 -14.03 -16.68 -7.28
CA THR A 387 -13.87 -16.85 -8.73
C THR A 387 -12.49 -17.38 -9.11
N TYR A 388 -11.60 -17.58 -8.15
CA TYR A 388 -10.24 -18.04 -8.41
C TYR A 388 -10.26 -19.50 -8.88
N ASP A 389 -9.79 -19.72 -10.10
CA ASP A 389 -9.49 -21.04 -10.62
C ASP A 389 -7.98 -21.30 -10.44
N PHE A 390 -7.63 -22.40 -9.78
CA PHE A 390 -6.24 -22.84 -9.62
C PHE A 390 -5.52 -23.15 -10.94
N LYS A 391 -6.27 -23.17 -12.03
CA LYS A 391 -5.72 -23.23 -13.37
C LYS A 391 -5.42 -21.82 -13.88
N LEU A 392 -4.25 -21.68 -14.49
CA LEU A 392 -3.95 -20.46 -15.21
C LEU A 392 -4.89 -20.33 -16.41
N SER A 393 -5.41 -19.13 -16.63
CA SER A 393 -6.22 -18.85 -17.81
C SER A 393 -5.42 -19.05 -19.10
N GLU A 394 -6.09 -19.33 -20.20
CA GLU A 394 -5.45 -19.44 -21.51
C GLU A 394 -4.59 -18.21 -21.85
N SER A 395 -5.07 -17.02 -21.53
CA SER A 395 -4.31 -15.79 -21.74
C SER A 395 -3.04 -15.70 -20.87
N ALA A 396 -3.04 -16.29 -19.67
CA ALA A 396 -1.85 -16.36 -18.81
C ALA A 396 -0.86 -17.42 -19.32
N LEU A 397 -1.34 -18.58 -19.76
CA LEU A 397 -0.53 -19.64 -20.36
C LEU A 397 0.11 -19.19 -21.68
N ASN A 398 -0.60 -18.39 -22.47
CA ASN A 398 -0.10 -17.78 -23.72
C ASN A 398 0.71 -16.48 -23.50
N ALA A 399 1.04 -16.12 -22.24
CA ALA A 399 1.93 -15.00 -21.97
C ALA A 399 3.26 -15.21 -22.67
N LYS A 400 3.65 -14.23 -23.49
CA LYS A 400 4.87 -14.29 -24.30
C LYS A 400 6.08 -13.89 -23.48
N MET A 401 7.17 -14.61 -23.66
CA MET A 401 8.45 -14.34 -23.03
C MET A 401 9.60 -14.65 -23.99
N ILE A 402 10.75 -14.06 -23.76
CA ILE A 402 11.97 -14.26 -24.56
C ILE A 402 12.87 -15.21 -23.78
N ASN A 403 13.38 -16.25 -24.45
CA ASN A 403 14.38 -17.17 -23.91
C ASN A 403 15.80 -16.60 -24.11
N HIS A 404 16.81 -17.34 -23.60
CA HIS A 404 18.23 -16.98 -23.71
C HIS A 404 18.77 -16.95 -25.15
N LEU A 405 18.08 -17.61 -26.10
CA LEU A 405 18.43 -17.60 -27.53
C LEU A 405 17.79 -16.43 -28.28
N GLY A 406 16.89 -15.69 -27.64
CA GLY A 406 16.14 -14.59 -28.23
C GLY A 406 14.80 -15.00 -28.84
N ASP A 407 14.42 -16.29 -28.74
CA ASP A 407 13.16 -16.78 -29.29
C ASP A 407 11.98 -16.37 -28.39
N THR A 408 10.84 -16.10 -29.02
CA THR A 408 9.59 -15.86 -28.32
C THR A 408 8.88 -17.18 -28.05
N ILE A 409 8.66 -17.48 -26.79
CA ILE A 409 7.95 -18.67 -26.31
C ILE A 409 6.79 -18.29 -25.38
N THR A 410 5.98 -19.26 -25.00
CA THR A 410 4.86 -19.06 -24.06
C THR A 410 5.09 -19.84 -22.76
N LEU A 411 4.39 -19.46 -21.70
CA LEU A 411 4.41 -20.23 -20.45
C LEU A 411 3.90 -21.67 -20.68
N GLN A 412 2.89 -21.85 -21.52
CA GLN A 412 2.39 -23.17 -21.89
C GLN A 412 3.51 -24.05 -22.45
N SER A 413 4.34 -23.54 -23.36
CA SER A 413 5.44 -24.32 -23.94
C SER A 413 6.52 -24.68 -22.93
N ILE A 414 6.70 -23.87 -21.87
CA ILE A 414 7.57 -24.22 -20.74
C ILE A 414 6.96 -25.36 -19.94
N PHE A 415 5.68 -25.26 -19.61
CA PHE A 415 4.97 -26.29 -18.84
C PHE A 415 4.92 -27.64 -19.59
N ASP A 416 4.76 -27.61 -20.90
CA ASP A 416 4.73 -28.81 -21.74
C ASP A 416 6.06 -29.56 -21.75
N ARG A 417 7.19 -28.84 -21.58
CA ARG A 417 8.52 -29.46 -21.42
C ARG A 417 8.78 -30.01 -20.03
N SER A 418 8.08 -29.47 -19.03
CA SER A 418 8.28 -29.74 -17.60
C SER A 418 7.28 -30.77 -17.07
N HIS A 419 6.98 -31.81 -17.85
CA HIS A 419 6.02 -32.83 -17.45
C HIS A 419 6.38 -33.48 -16.11
N GLN A 420 5.37 -33.70 -15.27
CA GLN A 420 5.46 -34.43 -13.99
C GLN A 420 6.41 -33.81 -12.95
N ARG A 421 6.83 -32.55 -13.13
CA ARG A 421 7.64 -31.83 -12.15
C ARG A 421 6.81 -30.82 -11.37
N VAL A 422 7.17 -30.61 -10.11
CA VAL A 422 6.76 -29.42 -9.38
C VAL A 422 7.57 -28.25 -9.94
N LYS A 423 6.89 -27.16 -10.29
CA LYS A 423 7.52 -25.97 -10.87
C LYS A 423 7.48 -24.84 -9.87
N VAL A 424 8.63 -24.21 -9.66
CA VAL A 424 8.75 -22.98 -8.88
C VAL A 424 9.06 -21.85 -9.85
N ILE A 425 8.15 -20.89 -9.96
CA ILE A 425 8.34 -19.69 -10.76
C ILE A 425 8.84 -18.58 -9.84
N ASP A 426 10.07 -18.12 -10.11
CA ASP A 426 10.75 -17.03 -9.40
C ASP A 426 10.62 -15.74 -10.23
N PHE A 427 9.77 -14.81 -9.81
CA PHE A 427 9.66 -13.50 -10.42
C PHE A 427 10.74 -12.57 -9.89
N TRP A 428 11.57 -12.06 -10.78
CA TRP A 428 12.71 -11.24 -10.44
C TRP A 428 12.93 -10.09 -11.44
N ALA A 429 13.96 -9.27 -11.24
CA ALA A 429 14.42 -8.30 -12.23
C ALA A 429 15.90 -7.95 -12.01
N SER A 430 16.57 -7.47 -13.04
CA SER A 430 17.97 -7.06 -13.01
C SER A 430 18.24 -5.89 -12.03
N TRP A 431 17.23 -5.09 -11.78
CA TRP A 431 17.26 -3.93 -10.88
C TRP A 431 16.77 -4.24 -9.45
N CYS A 432 16.53 -5.52 -9.11
CA CYS A 432 16.01 -5.96 -7.81
C CYS A 432 17.14 -6.55 -6.94
N PRO A 433 17.80 -5.77 -6.08
CA PRO A 433 18.90 -6.26 -5.24
C PRO A 433 18.52 -7.46 -4.36
N PRO A 434 17.36 -7.49 -3.67
CA PRO A 434 16.97 -8.65 -2.87
C PRO A 434 16.75 -9.91 -3.72
N CYS A 435 16.23 -9.76 -4.96
CA CYS A 435 16.07 -10.90 -5.87
C CYS A 435 17.43 -11.51 -6.23
N ILE A 436 18.40 -10.66 -6.61
CA ILE A 436 19.74 -11.06 -6.99
C ILE A 436 20.45 -11.76 -5.81
N LYS A 437 20.31 -11.20 -4.60
CA LYS A 437 20.85 -11.80 -3.39
C LYS A 437 20.30 -13.21 -3.18
N GLN A 438 18.97 -13.36 -3.24
CA GLN A 438 18.31 -14.67 -3.04
C GLN A 438 18.64 -15.68 -4.14
N ILE A 439 18.83 -15.24 -5.38
CA ILE A 439 19.28 -16.12 -6.47
C ILE A 439 20.68 -16.69 -6.16
N LYS A 440 21.61 -15.86 -5.68
CA LYS A 440 22.99 -16.25 -5.38
C LYS A 440 23.07 -17.14 -4.13
N GLU A 441 22.46 -16.72 -3.02
CA GLU A 441 22.60 -17.38 -1.72
C GLU A 441 21.88 -18.71 -1.64
N ASN A 442 20.74 -18.87 -2.31
CA ASN A 442 19.92 -20.08 -2.23
C ASN A 442 20.24 -21.14 -3.30
N LYS A 443 21.31 -20.97 -4.07
CA LYS A 443 21.67 -21.97 -5.09
C LYS A 443 21.80 -23.40 -4.53
N PRO A 444 22.52 -23.65 -3.43
CA PRO A 444 22.65 -24.99 -2.88
C PRO A 444 21.31 -25.63 -2.51
N PHE A 445 20.42 -24.87 -1.89
CA PHE A 445 19.07 -25.30 -1.55
C PHE A 445 18.21 -25.60 -2.79
N LYS A 446 18.26 -24.72 -3.79
CA LYS A 446 17.53 -24.90 -5.05
C LYS A 446 18.01 -26.13 -5.81
N ASP A 447 19.32 -26.37 -5.85
CA ASP A 447 19.90 -27.55 -6.47
C ASP A 447 19.47 -28.83 -5.74
N ARG A 448 19.50 -28.84 -4.41
CA ARG A 448 19.02 -29.95 -3.58
C ARG A 448 17.55 -30.28 -3.88
N LEU A 449 16.66 -29.30 -3.84
CA LEU A 449 15.24 -29.52 -4.15
C LEU A 449 15.01 -30.01 -5.59
N SER A 450 15.83 -29.58 -6.53
CA SER A 450 15.75 -30.06 -7.92
C SER A 450 16.04 -31.54 -8.05
N VAL A 451 16.99 -32.05 -7.26
CA VAL A 451 17.40 -33.47 -7.27
C VAL A 451 16.46 -34.31 -6.39
N GLU A 452 16.25 -33.92 -5.14
CA GLU A 452 15.55 -34.75 -4.14
C GLU A 452 14.02 -34.68 -4.31
N ASN A 453 13.49 -33.51 -4.71
CA ASN A 453 12.06 -33.25 -4.76
C ASN A 453 11.51 -33.13 -6.18
N ASN A 454 12.32 -33.34 -7.20
CA ASN A 454 11.95 -33.18 -8.61
C ASN A 454 11.34 -31.80 -8.92
N VAL A 455 11.93 -30.74 -8.33
CA VAL A 455 11.52 -29.35 -8.53
C VAL A 455 12.24 -28.76 -9.73
N GLU A 456 11.51 -28.07 -10.59
CA GLU A 456 12.07 -27.25 -11.65
C GLU A 456 11.91 -25.75 -11.33
N TRP A 457 13.03 -25.04 -11.30
CA TRP A 457 13.07 -23.60 -11.11
C TRP A 457 12.96 -22.87 -12.44
N ILE A 458 11.98 -21.96 -12.55
CA ILE A 458 11.71 -21.14 -13.72
C ILE A 458 11.85 -19.68 -13.30
N TYR A 459 12.80 -18.97 -13.90
CA TYR A 459 13.09 -17.58 -13.55
C TYR A 459 12.42 -16.66 -14.56
N LEU A 460 11.42 -15.87 -14.13
CA LEU A 460 10.70 -14.91 -14.95
C LEU A 460 11.11 -13.50 -14.60
N SER A 461 11.91 -12.87 -15.45
CA SER A 461 12.25 -11.47 -15.30
C SER A 461 11.09 -10.58 -15.74
N ILE A 462 10.77 -9.55 -14.93
CA ILE A 462 9.83 -8.48 -15.28
C ILE A 462 10.53 -7.21 -15.78
N ASP A 463 11.78 -7.30 -16.20
CA ASP A 463 12.52 -6.18 -16.80
C ASP A 463 11.78 -5.63 -18.02
N SER A 464 11.86 -4.32 -18.20
CA SER A 464 11.42 -3.66 -19.45
C SER A 464 12.53 -3.56 -20.49
N ASP A 465 13.79 -3.74 -20.07
CA ASP A 465 15.00 -3.59 -20.86
C ASP A 465 15.67 -4.96 -21.06
N LYS A 466 15.61 -5.45 -22.28
CA LYS A 466 16.17 -6.76 -22.66
C LYS A 466 17.69 -6.83 -22.47
N GLU A 467 18.40 -5.76 -22.75
CA GLU A 467 19.87 -5.74 -22.67
C GLU A 467 20.34 -5.81 -21.22
N LYS A 468 19.67 -5.09 -20.31
CA LYS A 468 19.94 -5.15 -18.88
C LYS A 468 19.65 -6.53 -18.30
N TRP A 469 18.53 -7.14 -18.71
CA TRP A 469 18.22 -8.51 -18.33
C TRP A 469 19.31 -9.49 -18.79
N LEU A 470 19.71 -9.45 -20.08
CA LEU A 470 20.76 -10.33 -20.62
C LEU A 470 22.11 -10.15 -19.91
N ALA A 471 22.52 -8.90 -19.69
CA ALA A 471 23.75 -8.60 -18.97
C ALA A 471 23.73 -9.18 -17.54
N LYS A 472 22.61 -9.01 -16.81
CA LYS A 472 22.46 -9.55 -15.46
C LYS A 472 22.36 -11.07 -15.45
N GLN A 473 21.68 -11.68 -16.40
CA GLN A 473 21.63 -13.13 -16.57
C GLN A 473 23.03 -13.71 -16.83
N THR A 474 23.86 -13.06 -17.61
CA THR A 474 25.25 -13.45 -17.85
C THR A 474 26.07 -13.35 -16.56
N GLU A 475 25.93 -12.26 -15.80
CA GLU A 475 26.58 -12.11 -14.48
C GLU A 475 26.19 -13.24 -13.51
N LEU A 476 24.94 -13.69 -13.57
CA LEU A 476 24.40 -14.73 -12.69
C LEU A 476 24.49 -16.15 -13.24
N SER A 477 25.26 -16.36 -14.32
CA SER A 477 25.30 -17.65 -15.07
C SER A 477 25.67 -18.87 -14.23
N GLU A 478 26.44 -18.69 -13.16
CA GLU A 478 26.81 -19.78 -12.24
C GLU A 478 25.73 -20.12 -11.22
N THR A 479 24.81 -19.18 -10.95
CA THR A 479 23.79 -19.32 -9.89
C THR A 479 22.37 -19.40 -10.42
N LEU A 480 22.15 -18.92 -11.64
CA LEU A 480 20.86 -18.92 -12.31
C LEU A 480 20.92 -19.85 -13.52
N HIS A 481 20.09 -20.88 -13.54
CA HIS A 481 19.98 -21.76 -14.69
C HIS A 481 19.48 -21.00 -15.91
N PHE A 482 20.37 -20.44 -16.71
CA PHE A 482 20.05 -19.53 -17.81
C PHE A 482 19.08 -20.12 -18.85
N ARG A 483 19.05 -21.47 -19.02
CA ARG A 483 18.10 -22.15 -19.91
C ARG A 483 16.66 -22.08 -19.43
N ASN A 484 16.48 -21.87 -18.13
CA ASN A 484 15.17 -21.70 -17.48
C ASN A 484 14.90 -20.26 -17.05
N SER A 485 15.66 -19.30 -17.60
CA SER A 485 15.47 -17.87 -17.35
C SER A 485 14.88 -17.20 -18.58
N TYR A 486 13.81 -16.45 -18.38
CA TYR A 486 13.01 -15.84 -19.44
C TYR A 486 12.68 -14.39 -19.10
N LEU A 487 12.63 -13.54 -20.12
CA LEU A 487 12.13 -12.18 -20.01
C LEU A 487 10.62 -12.17 -20.32
N LEU A 488 9.78 -11.89 -19.33
CA LEU A 488 8.34 -11.79 -19.48
C LEU A 488 7.97 -10.50 -20.22
N LEU A 489 7.45 -10.62 -21.45
CA LEU A 489 7.05 -9.45 -22.25
C LEU A 489 5.91 -8.70 -21.56
N LYS A 490 6.00 -7.38 -21.52
CA LYS A 490 5.17 -6.44 -20.78
C LYS A 490 5.35 -6.50 -19.26
N GLY A 491 6.30 -7.30 -18.72
CA GLY A 491 6.64 -7.37 -17.30
C GLY A 491 5.41 -7.54 -16.40
N ASN A 492 5.25 -6.68 -15.40
CA ASN A 492 4.11 -6.68 -14.48
C ASN A 492 2.74 -6.36 -15.13
N LYS A 493 2.73 -5.84 -16.36
CA LYS A 493 1.51 -5.59 -17.14
C LYS A 493 1.08 -6.78 -18.00
N SER A 494 1.82 -7.87 -18.01
CA SER A 494 1.49 -9.11 -18.75
C SER A 494 0.20 -9.75 -18.23
N SER A 495 -0.44 -10.58 -19.06
CA SER A 495 -1.60 -11.36 -18.64
C SER A 495 -1.28 -12.31 -17.49
N LEU A 496 -0.09 -12.91 -17.48
CA LEU A 496 0.37 -13.78 -16.40
C LEU A 496 0.54 -13.03 -15.08
N ALA A 497 1.28 -11.92 -15.08
CA ALA A 497 1.51 -11.14 -13.86
C ALA A 497 0.20 -10.59 -13.27
N LYS A 498 -0.75 -10.20 -14.12
CA LYS A 498 -2.09 -9.76 -13.71
C LYS A 498 -2.93 -10.91 -13.13
N ALA A 499 -2.94 -12.07 -13.79
CA ALA A 499 -3.68 -13.25 -13.32
C ALA A 499 -3.19 -13.73 -11.95
N LEU A 500 -1.89 -13.59 -11.67
CA LEU A 500 -1.26 -13.97 -10.42
C LEU A 500 -1.17 -12.83 -9.39
N ASN A 501 -1.66 -11.64 -9.72
CA ASN A 501 -1.56 -10.44 -8.88
C ASN A 501 -0.12 -10.16 -8.40
N VAL A 502 0.85 -10.20 -9.33
CA VAL A 502 2.26 -9.96 -9.03
C VAL A 502 2.51 -8.46 -8.86
N GLN A 503 2.53 -7.99 -7.63
CA GLN A 503 2.74 -6.56 -7.31
C GLN A 503 4.15 -6.27 -6.80
N GLN A 504 4.81 -7.25 -6.20
CA GLN A 504 6.14 -7.12 -5.60
C GLN A 504 7.03 -8.28 -6.01
N ILE A 505 8.33 -8.05 -6.04
CA ILE A 505 9.38 -9.05 -6.26
C ILE A 505 10.47 -8.91 -5.17
N PRO A 506 11.16 -9.98 -4.77
CA PRO A 506 11.04 -11.36 -5.26
C PRO A 506 9.68 -11.98 -4.93
N ARG A 507 9.16 -12.80 -5.82
CA ARG A 507 7.89 -13.49 -5.68
C ARG A 507 8.02 -14.94 -6.17
N TYR A 508 7.61 -15.89 -5.35
CA TYR A 508 7.68 -17.31 -5.66
C TYR A 508 6.29 -17.92 -5.83
N LEU A 509 6.07 -18.55 -6.97
CA LEU A 509 4.85 -19.27 -7.28
C LEU A 509 5.17 -20.77 -7.35
N ILE A 510 4.36 -21.61 -6.72
CA ILE A 510 4.51 -23.06 -6.85
C ILE A 510 3.35 -23.64 -7.65
N VAL A 511 3.70 -24.43 -8.66
CA VAL A 511 2.79 -25.09 -9.58
C VAL A 511 3.02 -26.59 -9.47
N ASN A 512 1.94 -27.39 -9.27
CA ASN A 512 2.06 -28.83 -9.17
C ASN A 512 2.27 -29.53 -10.54
N GLN A 513 2.39 -30.85 -10.51
CA GLN A 513 2.60 -31.66 -11.72
C GLN A 513 1.43 -31.55 -12.73
N GLN A 514 0.22 -31.23 -12.29
CA GLN A 514 -0.96 -31.02 -13.13
C GLN A 514 -1.10 -29.57 -13.63
N ASN A 515 -0.05 -28.76 -13.51
CA ASN A 515 -0.02 -27.34 -13.88
C ASN A 515 -1.05 -26.47 -13.14
N LYS A 516 -1.46 -26.87 -11.93
CA LYS A 516 -2.28 -26.05 -11.05
C LYS A 516 -1.42 -25.20 -10.12
N VAL A 517 -1.78 -23.97 -9.95
CA VAL A 517 -1.15 -23.07 -8.97
C VAL A 517 -1.54 -23.53 -7.57
N VAL A 518 -0.60 -24.08 -6.83
CA VAL A 518 -0.84 -24.58 -5.46
C VAL A 518 -0.46 -23.56 -4.40
N VAL A 519 0.51 -22.70 -4.69
CA VAL A 519 0.88 -21.57 -3.85
C VAL A 519 1.21 -20.37 -4.73
N ASN A 520 0.44 -19.29 -4.62
CA ASN A 520 0.67 -18.08 -5.42
C ASN A 520 1.72 -17.13 -4.80
N ASN A 521 2.01 -17.27 -3.52
CA ASN A 521 3.07 -16.53 -2.83
C ASN A 521 3.73 -17.44 -1.79
N ALA A 522 4.73 -18.20 -2.23
CA ALA A 522 5.51 -19.05 -1.34
C ALA A 522 6.48 -18.20 -0.50
N PRO A 523 6.90 -18.70 0.69
CA PRO A 523 7.96 -18.08 1.46
C PRO A 523 9.25 -17.97 0.62
N SER A 524 10.15 -17.07 1.05
CA SER A 524 11.47 -16.99 0.42
C SER A 524 12.24 -18.31 0.62
N PRO A 525 13.02 -18.76 -0.38
CA PRO A 525 13.95 -19.88 -0.22
C PRO A 525 14.99 -19.70 0.91
N ASN A 526 15.19 -18.48 1.42
CA ASN A 526 16.00 -18.25 2.62
C ASN A 526 15.42 -18.93 3.87
N ASN A 527 14.12 -19.20 3.88
CA ASN A 527 13.47 -20.03 4.89
C ASN A 527 13.28 -21.43 4.32
N GLU A 528 14.39 -22.19 4.27
CA GLU A 528 14.45 -23.51 3.67
C GLU A 528 13.40 -24.46 4.23
N GLU A 529 13.26 -24.52 5.56
CA GLU A 529 12.31 -25.41 6.25
C GLU A 529 10.86 -25.12 5.84
N ALA A 530 10.45 -23.85 5.84
CA ALA A 530 9.08 -23.48 5.46
C ALA A 530 8.82 -23.74 3.97
N PHE A 531 9.81 -23.53 3.11
CA PHE A 531 9.68 -23.76 1.69
C PHE A 531 9.60 -25.27 1.36
N GLU A 532 10.48 -26.05 1.94
CA GLU A 532 10.56 -27.50 1.75
C GLU A 532 9.29 -28.21 2.24
N LYS A 533 8.79 -27.83 3.42
CA LYS A 533 7.50 -28.32 3.92
C LYS A 533 6.36 -28.17 2.92
N ILE A 534 6.28 -27.01 2.24
CA ILE A 534 5.25 -26.78 1.21
C ILE A 534 5.47 -27.71 0.01
N VAL A 535 6.71 -27.88 -0.43
CA VAL A 535 7.05 -28.76 -1.56
C VAL A 535 6.69 -30.21 -1.22
N ASP A 536 6.97 -30.66 0.01
CA ASP A 536 6.66 -32.03 0.47
C ASP A 536 5.14 -32.28 0.55
N GLU A 537 4.36 -31.30 1.00
CA GLU A 537 2.90 -31.40 1.03
C GLU A 537 2.27 -31.53 -0.36
N ILE A 538 2.97 -31.11 -1.41
CA ILE A 538 2.49 -31.14 -2.80
C ILE A 538 2.87 -32.46 -3.51
N LYS A 539 3.83 -33.21 -2.97
CA LYS A 539 4.20 -34.52 -3.55
C LYS A 539 2.99 -35.45 -3.53
N PRO A 540 2.78 -36.24 -4.57
CA PRO A 540 1.78 -37.32 -4.50
C PRO A 540 2.16 -38.23 -3.33
N SER A 541 1.22 -38.44 -2.42
CA SER A 541 1.39 -39.37 -1.33
C SER A 541 1.72 -40.75 -1.93
N ALA A 542 2.94 -41.21 -1.77
CA ALA A 542 3.40 -42.53 -2.23
C ALA A 542 2.70 -43.71 -1.51
N LEU A 543 1.67 -43.41 -0.69
CA LEU A 543 1.03 -44.36 0.22
C LEU A 543 -0.35 -44.87 -0.25
N LEU A 544 -0.77 -44.59 -1.49
CA LEU A 544 -2.06 -45.11 -2.00
C LEU A 544 -1.94 -46.19 -3.10
N THR A 545 -0.77 -46.77 -3.33
CA THR A 545 -0.61 -47.82 -4.35
C THR A 545 -0.38 -49.22 -3.78
N TYR A 546 -0.68 -49.49 -2.50
CA TYR A 546 -0.73 -50.84 -1.95
C TYR A 546 -2.05 -51.08 -1.22
N ARG A 547 -3.12 -51.32 -1.99
CA ARG A 547 -4.28 -52.14 -1.66
C ARG A 547 -5.13 -52.32 -2.93
N GLU A 548 -4.75 -53.32 -3.71
CA GLU A 548 -5.63 -54.22 -4.42
C GLU A 548 -5.32 -55.65 -3.99
#